data_9e9725651cec81ca7106e6c5ae5815d7
#
_entry.id   9e9725651cec81ca7106e6c5ae5815d7
#
_cell.length_a   1.000
_cell.length_b   1.000
_cell.length_c   1.000
_cell.angle_alpha   90.00
_cell.angle_beta   90.00
_cell.angle_gamma   90.00
#
_symmetry.space_group_name_H-M   'P 1'
#
loop_
_entity.id
_entity.type
_entity.pdbx_description
1 polymer ?
#
loop_
_entity_poly.entity_id
_entity_poly.type
_entity_poly.pdbx_seq_one_letter_code
_entity_poly.pdbx_strand_id
1 'polypeptide(L)'
;QMCIRDSGVGKGTVLLEDFEKCDLVICIGHNPGTNHPRMLTSLRALVKRGAKMIAINPLQERGLERFTAPQNPFEMLTNSETQLASAYYNVRIGGDMALLKGMMRLLIERDDAASAAGRPSLLDDEFIQTHTVGFDELRRDVLNSEWKDIERISGLSQTQIAELADAYAAAERTIICYGMGITQHEHGTVSYTHL
;
A
#
# COMPACT_ATOMS: atom_id res chain seq x y z
N GLN A 1 8.94 16.31 -10.94
CA GLN A 1 10.35 16.27 -11.40
C GLN A 1 11.23 15.37 -10.51
N MET A 2 10.92 15.19 -9.23
CA MET A 2 11.70 14.32 -8.34
C MET A 2 11.59 12.84 -8.75
N CYS A 3 10.40 12.32 -9.00
CA CYS A 3 10.20 10.92 -9.37
C CYS A 3 10.99 10.46 -10.60
N ILE A 4 11.13 11.33 -11.64
CA ILE A 4 11.94 11.01 -12.82
C ILE A 4 13.41 10.81 -12.46
N ARG A 5 13.92 11.58 -11.51
CA ARG A 5 15.31 11.53 -11.10
C ARG A 5 15.63 10.27 -10.30
N ASP A 6 14.67 9.82 -9.51
CA ASP A 6 14.86 8.70 -8.58
C ASP A 6 14.51 7.34 -9.22
N SER A 7 13.41 7.29 -9.99
CA SER A 7 12.91 6.06 -10.60
C SER A 7 13.13 5.98 -12.11
N GLY A 8 13.57 7.07 -12.76
CA GLY A 8 13.69 7.16 -14.21
C GLY A 8 12.34 7.30 -14.95
N VAL A 9 11.22 7.25 -14.22
CA VAL A 9 9.87 7.30 -14.80
C VAL A 9 9.12 8.53 -14.29
N GLY A 10 8.61 9.33 -15.21
CA GLY A 10 7.87 10.57 -14.88
C GLY A 10 6.40 10.39 -14.57
N LYS A 11 5.89 9.18 -14.64
CA LYS A 11 4.48 8.82 -14.42
C LYS A 11 4.39 7.51 -13.63
N GLY A 12 3.16 7.17 -13.22
CA GLY A 12 2.89 5.86 -12.65
C GLY A 12 3.25 4.72 -13.61
N THR A 13 3.59 3.58 -13.05
CA THR A 13 3.99 2.37 -13.78
C THR A 13 2.80 1.53 -14.22
N VAL A 14 1.58 1.87 -13.78
CA VAL A 14 0.33 1.15 -14.07
C VAL A 14 -0.59 1.97 -14.97
N LEU A 15 -1.39 1.27 -15.78
CA LEU A 15 -2.45 1.83 -16.58
C LEU A 15 -3.78 1.81 -15.81
N LEU A 16 -4.76 2.61 -16.25
CA LEU A 16 -6.09 2.61 -15.63
C LEU A 16 -6.78 1.26 -15.75
N GLU A 17 -6.51 0.53 -16.83
CA GLU A 17 -7.04 -0.81 -17.10
C GLU A 17 -6.51 -1.89 -16.13
N ASP A 18 -5.35 -1.65 -15.50
CA ASP A 18 -4.78 -2.57 -14.53
C ASP A 18 -5.62 -2.62 -13.25
N PHE A 19 -6.34 -1.53 -12.92
CA PHE A 19 -7.31 -1.52 -11.82
C PHE A 19 -8.47 -2.50 -12.03
N GLU A 20 -8.77 -2.88 -13.27
CA GLU A 20 -9.80 -3.87 -13.57
C GLU A 20 -9.33 -5.29 -13.28
N LYS A 21 -8.03 -5.51 -13.14
CA LYS A 21 -7.41 -6.83 -12.98
C LYS A 21 -6.79 -7.07 -11.61
N CYS A 22 -6.55 -6.02 -10.82
CA CYS A 22 -5.91 -6.15 -9.52
C CYS A 22 -6.87 -6.66 -8.45
N ASP A 23 -6.32 -7.27 -7.41
CA ASP A 23 -7.06 -7.86 -6.29
C ASP A 23 -6.98 -6.98 -5.05
N LEU A 24 -5.94 -6.16 -4.97
CA LEU A 24 -5.70 -5.24 -3.87
C LEU A 24 -5.21 -3.89 -4.39
N VAL A 25 -5.77 -2.82 -3.83
CA VAL A 25 -5.23 -1.46 -3.96
C VAL A 25 -4.89 -0.93 -2.58
N ILE A 26 -3.67 -0.45 -2.42
CA ILE A 26 -3.23 0.25 -1.20
C ILE A 26 -3.06 1.73 -1.56
N CYS A 27 -3.82 2.60 -0.88
CA CYS A 27 -3.66 4.05 -0.98
C CYS A 27 -2.88 4.54 0.23
N ILE A 28 -1.66 5.04 0.03
CA ILE A 28 -0.77 5.49 1.10
C ILE A 28 -0.41 6.97 0.92
N GLY A 29 -0.73 7.81 1.92
CA GLY A 29 -0.49 9.26 1.86
C GLY A 29 -1.14 9.94 0.64
N HIS A 30 -2.26 9.41 0.16
CA HIS A 30 -2.96 9.82 -1.05
C HIS A 30 -4.47 9.86 -0.81
N ASN A 31 -5.11 11.01 -1.09
CA ASN A 31 -6.56 11.14 -1.05
C ASN A 31 -7.11 11.33 -2.48
N PRO A 32 -7.60 10.27 -3.12
CA PRO A 32 -8.16 10.36 -4.45
C PRO A 32 -9.44 11.21 -4.49
N GLY A 33 -10.20 11.28 -3.39
CA GLY A 33 -11.41 12.08 -3.33
C GLY A 33 -11.17 13.58 -3.53
N THR A 34 -10.03 14.08 -3.04
CA THR A 34 -9.64 15.47 -3.17
C THR A 34 -8.81 15.72 -4.42
N ASN A 35 -7.83 14.86 -4.70
CA ASN A 35 -6.81 15.13 -5.71
C ASN A 35 -7.10 14.48 -7.08
N HIS A 36 -7.81 13.34 -7.08
CA HIS A 36 -8.07 12.56 -8.29
C HIS A 36 -9.51 12.02 -8.32
N PRO A 37 -10.55 12.88 -8.31
CA PRO A 37 -11.94 12.44 -8.13
C PRO A 37 -12.43 11.44 -9.18
N ARG A 38 -11.87 11.45 -10.39
CA ARG A 38 -12.18 10.44 -11.42
C ARG A 38 -11.74 9.03 -11.04
N MET A 39 -10.68 8.91 -10.26
CA MET A 39 -10.19 7.62 -9.76
C MET A 39 -11.20 6.92 -8.85
N LEU A 40 -12.05 7.68 -8.14
CA LEU A 40 -13.09 7.11 -7.28
C LEU A 40 -14.06 6.20 -8.05
N THR A 41 -14.32 6.49 -9.31
CA THR A 41 -15.16 5.62 -10.16
C THR A 41 -14.50 4.27 -10.39
N SER A 42 -13.19 4.25 -10.68
CA SER A 42 -12.43 3.01 -10.88
C SER A 42 -12.29 2.23 -9.57
N LEU A 43 -12.01 2.91 -8.45
CA LEU A 43 -11.94 2.28 -7.12
C LEU A 43 -13.29 1.68 -6.71
N ARG A 44 -14.40 2.37 -7.00
CA ARG A 44 -15.74 1.83 -6.76
C ARG A 44 -16.01 0.58 -7.59
N ALA A 45 -15.69 0.60 -8.87
CA ALA A 45 -15.85 -0.55 -9.75
C ALA A 45 -15.01 -1.74 -9.25
N LEU A 46 -13.78 -1.49 -8.83
CA LEU A 46 -12.88 -2.46 -8.23
C LEU A 46 -13.49 -3.12 -6.98
N VAL A 47 -13.95 -2.33 -6.03
CA VAL A 47 -14.56 -2.84 -4.79
C VAL A 47 -15.85 -3.61 -5.07
N LYS A 48 -16.70 -3.15 -6.00
CA LYS A 48 -17.91 -3.87 -6.43
C LYS A 48 -17.61 -5.22 -7.08
N ARG A 49 -16.43 -5.39 -7.66
CA ARG A 49 -15.95 -6.67 -8.21
C ARG A 49 -15.44 -7.62 -7.13
N GLY A 50 -15.27 -7.16 -5.89
CA GLY A 50 -14.78 -7.93 -4.76
C GLY A 50 -13.29 -7.76 -4.44
N ALA A 51 -12.58 -6.91 -5.17
CA ALA A 51 -11.21 -6.56 -4.83
C ALA A 51 -11.18 -5.67 -3.57
N LYS A 52 -10.07 -5.71 -2.84
CA LYS A 52 -9.92 -4.96 -1.60
C LYS A 52 -9.23 -3.62 -1.85
N MET A 53 -9.61 -2.61 -1.09
CA MET A 53 -8.90 -1.34 -0.99
C MET A 53 -8.50 -1.10 0.45
N ILE A 54 -7.24 -0.79 0.68
CA ILE A 54 -6.69 -0.44 1.99
C ILE A 54 -6.22 1.01 1.94
N ALA A 55 -6.62 1.79 2.94
CA ALA A 55 -6.19 3.17 3.10
C ALA A 55 -5.19 3.28 4.26
N ILE A 56 -4.06 3.94 3.99
CA ILE A 56 -3.03 4.26 4.97
C ILE A 56 -2.84 5.77 4.94
N ASN A 57 -3.34 6.46 5.96
CA ASN A 57 -3.31 7.92 6.01
C ASN A 57 -3.40 8.40 7.46
N PRO A 58 -2.74 9.50 7.83
CA PRO A 58 -2.79 10.03 9.20
C PRO A 58 -4.19 10.44 9.66
N LEU A 59 -5.03 10.91 8.74
CA LEU A 59 -6.39 11.35 9.00
C LEU A 59 -7.40 10.47 8.27
N GLN A 60 -8.52 10.18 8.92
CA GLN A 60 -9.66 9.56 8.23
C GLN A 60 -10.33 10.58 7.32
N GLU A 61 -10.32 10.28 6.03
CA GLU A 61 -10.86 11.16 4.99
C GLU A 61 -11.97 10.44 4.25
N ARG A 62 -13.13 11.10 4.14
CA ARG A 62 -14.34 10.54 3.53
C ARG A 62 -14.09 10.00 2.11
N GLY A 63 -13.25 10.68 1.33
CA GLY A 63 -12.91 10.28 -0.05
C GLY A 63 -12.09 9.00 -0.16
N LEU A 64 -11.55 8.49 0.96
CA LEU A 64 -10.89 7.19 1.07
C LEU A 64 -11.85 6.12 1.61
N GLU A 65 -12.80 6.50 2.44
CA GLU A 65 -13.71 5.56 3.09
C GLU A 65 -14.92 5.22 2.23
N ARG A 66 -15.56 6.24 1.65
CA ARG A 66 -16.87 6.12 1.02
C ARG A 66 -17.00 7.00 -0.22
N PHE A 67 -17.79 6.51 -1.15
CA PHE A 67 -18.10 7.24 -2.38
C PHE A 67 -19.57 7.08 -2.77
N THR A 68 -20.24 8.22 -3.05
CA THR A 68 -21.53 8.28 -3.71
C THR A 68 -21.31 8.72 -5.15
N ALA A 69 -21.81 7.97 -6.13
CA ALA A 69 -21.64 8.32 -7.52
C ALA A 69 -22.61 9.45 -7.91
N PRO A 70 -22.12 10.67 -8.19
CA PRO A 70 -23.00 11.82 -8.51
C PRO A 70 -23.72 11.66 -9.85
N GLN A 71 -23.30 10.70 -10.67
CA GLN A 71 -23.90 10.40 -11.97
C GLN A 71 -25.00 9.32 -11.88
N ASN A 72 -25.21 8.73 -10.69
CA ASN A 72 -26.25 7.74 -10.47
C ASN A 72 -27.44 8.40 -9.75
N PRO A 73 -28.58 8.67 -10.44
CA PRO A 73 -29.72 9.35 -9.83
C PRO A 73 -30.31 8.59 -8.64
N PHE A 74 -30.25 7.26 -8.67
CA PHE A 74 -30.77 6.42 -7.61
C PHE A 74 -29.92 6.53 -6.34
N GLU A 75 -28.59 6.52 -6.45
CA GLU A 75 -27.68 6.71 -5.32
C GLU A 75 -27.80 8.12 -4.74
N MET A 76 -27.99 9.12 -5.60
CA MET A 76 -28.23 10.51 -5.17
C MET A 76 -29.57 10.66 -4.41
N LEU A 77 -30.62 9.96 -4.87
CA LEU A 77 -31.93 10.01 -4.21
C LEU A 77 -31.95 9.23 -2.89
N THR A 78 -31.31 8.07 -2.85
CA THR A 78 -31.30 7.20 -1.67
C THR A 78 -30.17 7.51 -0.70
N ASN A 79 -29.27 8.43 -1.06
CA ASN A 79 -28.05 8.74 -0.30
C ASN A 79 -27.20 7.51 -0.01
N SER A 80 -27.24 6.51 -0.91
CA SER A 80 -26.50 5.27 -0.73
C SER A 80 -25.02 5.48 -1.06
N GLU A 81 -24.16 5.06 -0.16
CA GLU A 81 -22.71 5.18 -0.27
C GLU A 81 -22.08 3.81 -0.52
N THR A 82 -21.09 3.75 -1.41
CA THR A 82 -20.24 2.57 -1.55
C THR A 82 -19.05 2.72 -0.60
N GLN A 83 -18.88 1.79 0.33
CA GLN A 83 -17.67 1.72 1.15
C GLN A 83 -16.49 1.34 0.24
N LEU A 84 -15.47 2.16 0.19
CA LEU A 84 -14.27 1.94 -0.61
C LEU A 84 -13.21 1.17 0.19
N ALA A 85 -12.76 1.74 1.31
CA ALA A 85 -11.73 1.10 2.12
C ALA A 85 -12.30 -0.09 2.90
N SER A 86 -11.72 -1.27 2.71
CA SER A 86 -11.99 -2.46 3.51
C SER A 86 -11.27 -2.42 4.86
N ALA A 87 -10.15 -1.69 4.94
CA ALA A 87 -9.40 -1.41 6.16
C ALA A 87 -8.77 -0.03 6.08
N TYR A 88 -8.58 0.60 7.23
CA TYR A 88 -7.99 1.93 7.36
C TYR A 88 -6.96 1.93 8.49
N TYR A 89 -5.72 2.28 8.15
CA TYR A 89 -4.62 2.38 9.10
C TYR A 89 -4.18 3.83 9.28
N ASN A 90 -4.38 4.37 10.49
CA ASN A 90 -3.98 5.73 10.83
C ASN A 90 -2.51 5.75 11.23
N VAL A 91 -1.63 5.85 10.24
CA VAL A 91 -0.20 5.98 10.47
C VAL A 91 0.14 7.36 11.03
N ARG A 92 1.14 7.47 11.89
CA ARG A 92 1.67 8.76 12.32
C ARG A 92 2.35 9.47 11.15
N ILE A 93 2.28 10.80 11.14
CA ILE A 93 3.00 11.61 10.15
C ILE A 93 4.50 11.26 10.21
N GLY A 94 5.09 10.88 9.08
CA GLY A 94 6.47 10.40 9.00
C GLY A 94 6.68 8.94 9.39
N GLY A 95 5.63 8.22 9.75
CA GLY A 95 5.69 6.82 10.16
C GLY A 95 5.58 5.80 9.03
N ASP A 96 5.33 6.24 7.82
CA ASP A 96 5.09 5.38 6.65
C ASP A 96 6.25 4.42 6.39
N MET A 97 7.49 4.94 6.44
CA MET A 97 8.68 4.11 6.26
C MET A 97 8.80 3.02 7.33
N ALA A 98 8.48 3.34 8.59
CA ALA A 98 8.51 2.36 9.67
C ALA A 98 7.42 1.30 9.50
N LEU A 99 6.23 1.70 9.04
CA LEU A 99 5.15 0.77 8.70
C LEU A 99 5.58 -0.20 7.60
N LEU A 100 6.10 0.32 6.48
CA LEU A 100 6.56 -0.50 5.36
C LEU A 100 7.72 -1.43 5.78
N LYS A 101 8.63 -0.92 6.61
CA LYS A 101 9.72 -1.73 7.17
C LYS A 101 9.19 -2.88 8.05
N GLY A 102 8.16 -2.62 8.85
CA GLY A 102 7.47 -3.65 9.63
C GLY A 102 6.79 -4.71 8.77
N MET A 103 6.15 -4.30 7.67
CA MET A 103 5.57 -5.22 6.69
C MET A 103 6.64 -6.11 6.05
N MET A 104 7.72 -5.49 5.53
CA MET A 104 8.83 -6.22 4.91
C MET A 104 9.45 -7.22 5.90
N ARG A 105 9.64 -6.82 7.16
CA ARG A 105 10.16 -7.71 8.19
C ARG A 105 9.30 -8.96 8.36
N LEU A 106 7.98 -8.80 8.47
CA LEU A 106 7.05 -9.93 8.61
C LEU A 106 7.08 -10.84 7.38
N LEU A 107 7.13 -10.27 6.17
CA LEU A 107 7.19 -11.07 4.95
C LEU A 107 8.50 -11.88 4.87
N ILE A 108 9.63 -11.27 5.21
CA ILE A 108 10.94 -11.94 5.26
C ILE A 108 10.95 -13.04 6.34
N GLU A 109 10.48 -12.75 7.55
CA GLU A 109 10.42 -13.74 8.64
C GLU A 109 9.53 -14.95 8.27
N ARG A 110 8.42 -14.70 7.55
CA ARG A 110 7.54 -15.77 7.05
C ARG A 110 8.17 -16.58 5.93
N ASP A 111 8.90 -15.92 5.05
CA ASP A 111 9.65 -16.58 3.98
C ASP A 111 10.72 -17.52 4.56
N ASP A 112 11.47 -17.04 5.55
CA ASP A 112 12.46 -17.86 6.27
C ASP A 112 11.81 -19.08 6.93
N ALA A 113 10.67 -18.88 7.58
CA ALA A 113 9.92 -19.96 8.21
C ALA A 113 9.35 -20.94 7.18
N ALA A 114 8.92 -20.47 6.02
CA ALA A 114 8.46 -21.32 4.92
C ALA A 114 9.62 -22.16 4.35
N SER A 115 10.75 -21.52 4.08
CA SER A 115 11.96 -22.18 3.58
C SER A 115 12.49 -23.22 4.56
N ALA A 116 12.55 -22.91 5.86
CA ALA A 116 12.94 -23.86 6.91
C ALA A 116 11.99 -25.06 7.01
N ALA A 117 10.72 -24.88 6.65
CA ALA A 117 9.71 -25.95 6.61
C ALA A 117 9.66 -26.70 5.27
N GLY A 118 10.57 -26.40 4.33
CA GLY A 118 10.61 -27.01 2.98
C GLY A 118 9.43 -26.59 2.09
N ARG A 119 8.79 -25.44 2.40
CA ARG A 119 7.74 -24.86 1.57
C ARG A 119 8.33 -23.89 0.53
N PRO A 120 7.62 -23.61 -0.56
CA PRO A 120 8.05 -22.62 -1.55
C PRO A 120 8.29 -21.26 -0.90
N SER A 121 9.26 -20.51 -1.43
CA SER A 121 9.50 -19.12 -1.08
C SER A 121 8.24 -18.27 -1.28
N LEU A 122 8.00 -17.32 -0.39
CA LEU A 122 6.97 -16.28 -0.52
C LEU A 122 7.48 -15.10 -1.34
N LEU A 123 8.80 -14.96 -1.45
CA LEU A 123 9.45 -13.90 -2.20
C LEU A 123 9.74 -14.39 -3.63
N ASP A 124 9.71 -13.46 -4.58
CA ASP A 124 10.11 -13.72 -5.96
C ASP A 124 11.64 -13.62 -6.08
N ASP A 125 12.31 -14.72 -5.74
CA ASP A 125 13.78 -14.80 -5.74
C ASP A 125 14.37 -14.53 -7.12
N GLU A 126 13.71 -14.96 -8.20
CA GLU A 126 14.14 -14.74 -9.56
C GLU A 126 14.11 -13.25 -9.90
N PHE A 127 13.02 -12.56 -9.55
CA PHE A 127 12.90 -11.13 -9.74
C PHE A 127 13.94 -10.36 -8.90
N ILE A 128 14.11 -10.73 -7.64
CA ILE A 128 15.06 -10.09 -6.73
C ILE A 128 16.48 -10.20 -7.28
N GLN A 129 16.90 -11.38 -7.70
CA GLN A 129 18.26 -11.62 -8.22
C GLN A 129 18.51 -10.94 -9.56
N THR A 130 17.50 -10.88 -10.43
CA THR A 130 17.64 -10.37 -11.80
C THR A 130 17.48 -8.86 -11.88
N HIS A 131 16.57 -8.29 -11.08
CA HIS A 131 16.09 -6.91 -11.25
C HIS A 131 16.39 -5.99 -10.07
N THR A 132 16.97 -6.49 -8.97
CA THR A 132 17.28 -5.66 -7.80
C THR A 132 18.76 -5.71 -7.42
N VAL A 133 19.21 -4.70 -6.68
CA VAL A 133 20.57 -4.62 -6.13
C VAL A 133 20.47 -4.24 -4.65
N GLY A 134 21.26 -4.91 -3.78
CA GLY A 134 21.34 -4.56 -2.35
C GLY A 134 20.26 -5.20 -1.49
N PHE A 135 19.57 -6.24 -1.97
CA PHE A 135 18.53 -6.92 -1.18
C PHE A 135 19.05 -7.49 0.14
N ASP A 136 20.27 -8.05 0.17
CA ASP A 136 20.86 -8.59 1.40
C ASP A 136 21.13 -7.51 2.45
N GLU A 137 21.44 -6.30 2.01
CA GLU A 137 21.63 -5.15 2.91
C GLU A 137 20.28 -4.68 3.47
N LEU A 138 19.28 -4.55 2.60
CA LEU A 138 17.91 -4.24 3.00
C LEU A 138 17.38 -5.28 3.99
N ARG A 139 17.54 -6.57 3.69
CA ARG A 139 17.10 -7.65 4.55
C ARG A 139 17.74 -7.56 5.96
N ARG A 140 19.04 -7.33 6.03
CA ARG A 140 19.76 -7.16 7.31
C ARG A 140 19.24 -5.95 8.09
N ASP A 141 19.04 -4.82 7.42
CA ASP A 141 18.54 -3.60 8.05
C ASP A 141 17.10 -3.78 8.57
N VAL A 142 16.25 -4.41 7.78
CA VAL A 142 14.86 -4.70 8.15
C VAL A 142 14.79 -5.64 9.36
N LEU A 143 15.53 -6.75 9.36
CA LEU A 143 15.54 -7.72 10.44
C LEU A 143 16.16 -7.18 11.74
N ASN A 144 17.10 -6.25 11.65
CA ASN A 144 17.71 -5.59 12.81
C ASN A 144 16.82 -4.50 13.43
N SER A 145 15.74 -4.10 12.77
CA SER A 145 14.85 -3.06 13.28
C SER A 145 14.01 -3.59 14.44
N GLU A 146 14.00 -2.92 15.58
CA GLU A 146 13.22 -3.34 16.73
C GLU A 146 11.72 -3.05 16.56
N TRP A 147 10.86 -4.02 16.92
CA TRP A 147 9.40 -3.85 16.87
C TRP A 147 8.92 -2.65 17.66
N LYS A 148 9.51 -2.42 18.83
CA LYS A 148 9.18 -1.28 19.68
C LYS A 148 9.36 0.06 18.96
N ASP A 149 10.40 0.19 18.15
CA ASP A 149 10.64 1.39 17.36
C ASP A 149 9.70 1.49 16.17
N ILE A 150 9.44 0.38 15.49
CA ILE A 150 8.46 0.33 14.39
C ILE A 150 7.08 0.77 14.88
N GLU A 151 6.58 0.23 15.99
CA GLU A 151 5.28 0.61 16.57
C GLU A 151 5.28 2.07 17.04
N ARG A 152 6.33 2.50 17.71
CA ARG A 152 6.45 3.88 18.21
C ARG A 152 6.45 4.92 17.08
N ILE A 153 7.16 4.65 15.99
CA ILE A 153 7.31 5.56 14.86
C ILE A 153 6.07 5.51 13.96
N SER A 154 5.61 4.33 13.59
CA SER A 154 4.43 4.18 12.74
C SER A 154 3.13 4.56 13.45
N GLY A 155 3.06 4.35 14.77
CA GLY A 155 1.86 4.52 15.57
C GLY A 155 0.88 3.35 15.45
N LEU A 156 1.28 2.26 14.79
CA LEU A 156 0.48 1.06 14.58
C LEU A 156 1.08 -0.10 15.37
N SER A 157 0.23 -0.96 15.90
CA SER A 157 0.67 -2.17 16.60
C SER A 157 1.19 -3.21 15.61
N GLN A 158 2.04 -4.11 16.10
CA GLN A 158 2.52 -5.25 15.32
C GLN A 158 1.37 -6.06 14.71
N THR A 159 0.25 -6.21 15.44
CA THR A 159 -0.95 -6.91 14.95
C THR A 159 -1.54 -6.22 13.73
N GLN A 160 -1.69 -4.91 13.76
CA GLN A 160 -2.22 -4.15 12.61
C GLN A 160 -1.28 -4.22 11.41
N ILE A 161 0.03 -4.18 11.64
CA ILE A 161 1.02 -4.35 10.58
C ILE A 161 0.97 -5.76 10.00
N ALA A 162 0.74 -6.78 10.85
CA ALA A 162 0.58 -8.15 10.41
C ALA A 162 -0.67 -8.36 9.55
N GLU A 163 -1.81 -7.76 9.93
CA GLU A 163 -3.04 -7.80 9.12
C GLU A 163 -2.84 -7.19 7.73
N LEU A 164 -2.10 -6.07 7.66
CA LEU A 164 -1.75 -5.43 6.39
C LEU A 164 -0.82 -6.31 5.55
N ALA A 165 0.21 -6.92 6.16
CA ALA A 165 1.12 -7.84 5.50
C ALA A 165 0.39 -9.11 5.01
N ASP A 166 -0.59 -9.62 5.78
CA ASP A 166 -1.43 -10.76 5.38
C ASP A 166 -2.29 -10.42 4.18
N ALA A 167 -2.90 -9.23 4.18
CA ALA A 167 -3.71 -8.77 3.05
C ALA A 167 -2.88 -8.61 1.78
N TYR A 168 -1.64 -8.13 1.91
CA TYR A 168 -0.71 -8.00 0.80
C TYR A 168 -0.24 -9.36 0.28
N ALA A 169 0.16 -10.27 1.16
CA ALA A 169 0.64 -11.60 0.78
C ALA A 169 -0.45 -12.49 0.16
N ALA A 170 -1.71 -12.24 0.50
CA ALA A 170 -2.85 -12.97 -0.06
C ALA A 170 -3.29 -12.47 -1.45
N ALA A 171 -2.81 -11.31 -1.89
CA ALA A 171 -3.17 -10.73 -3.18
C ALA A 171 -2.17 -11.18 -4.26
N GLU A 172 -2.69 -11.58 -5.43
CA GLU A 172 -1.84 -11.92 -6.58
C GLU A 172 -1.36 -10.67 -7.32
N ARG A 173 -2.22 -9.63 -7.36
CA ARG A 173 -1.97 -8.40 -8.11
C ARG A 173 -2.32 -7.19 -7.27
N THR A 174 -1.29 -6.52 -6.77
CA THR A 174 -1.42 -5.34 -5.92
C THR A 174 -1.02 -4.09 -6.68
N ILE A 175 -1.82 -3.03 -6.55
CA ILE A 175 -1.46 -1.69 -6.98
C ILE A 175 -1.29 -0.82 -5.75
N ILE A 176 -0.15 -0.14 -5.65
CA ILE A 176 0.12 0.81 -4.57
C ILE A 176 0.04 2.23 -5.14
N CYS A 177 -0.92 3.00 -4.63
CA CYS A 177 -1.13 4.39 -4.97
C CYS A 177 -0.58 5.27 -3.86
N TYR A 178 0.47 6.01 -4.14
CA TYR A 178 1.03 6.97 -3.19
C TYR A 178 0.88 8.40 -3.70
N GLY A 179 0.88 9.33 -2.79
CA GLY A 179 0.76 10.76 -3.10
C GLY A 179 1.76 11.61 -2.33
N MET A 180 1.46 12.90 -2.23
CA MET A 180 2.33 13.88 -1.58
C MET A 180 2.57 13.57 -0.09
N GLY A 181 1.69 12.84 0.56
CA GLY A 181 1.88 12.35 1.91
C GLY A 181 3.12 11.46 2.07
N ILE A 182 3.60 10.83 1.00
CA ILE A 182 4.84 10.05 0.98
C ILE A 182 6.00 10.86 0.43
N THR A 183 5.80 11.53 -0.72
CA THR A 183 6.91 12.17 -1.45
C THR A 183 7.46 13.43 -0.79
N GLN A 184 6.72 14.03 0.15
CA GLN A 184 7.14 15.24 0.87
C GLN A 184 7.84 14.97 2.21
N HIS A 185 8.02 13.72 2.61
CA HIS A 185 8.84 13.39 3.78
C HIS A 185 10.33 13.61 3.51
N GLU A 186 11.09 13.87 4.56
CA GLU A 186 12.56 13.98 4.50
C GLU A 186 13.19 12.74 3.85
N HIS A 187 12.64 11.55 4.13
CA HIS A 187 13.04 10.27 3.55
C HIS A 187 12.00 9.71 2.56
N GLY A 188 11.22 10.59 1.90
CA GLY A 188 10.16 10.21 0.99
C GLY A 188 10.62 9.29 -0.13
N THR A 189 11.77 9.57 -0.73
CA THR A 189 12.39 8.75 -1.78
C THR A 189 12.54 7.29 -1.36
N VAL A 190 13.00 7.03 -0.15
CA VAL A 190 13.16 5.67 0.38
C VAL A 190 11.80 4.96 0.48
N SER A 191 10.77 5.67 0.93
CA SER A 191 9.44 5.07 1.11
C SER A 191 8.80 4.60 -0.19
N TYR A 192 8.92 5.36 -1.29
CA TYR A 192 8.27 4.96 -2.55
C TYR A 192 9.18 4.18 -3.51
N THR A 193 10.48 4.14 -3.29
CA THR A 193 11.38 3.31 -4.10
C THR A 193 11.50 1.88 -3.59
N HIS A 194 11.01 1.61 -2.38
CA HIS A 194 11.02 0.27 -1.76
C HIS A 194 9.63 -0.37 -1.70
N LEU A 195 8.61 0.26 -2.32
CA LEU A 195 7.30 -0.30 -2.53
C LEU A 195 7.28 -1.16 -3.79
#